data_5a97d8d7cb4ef3f86fdb67663a3ccd79
#
_entry.id   5a97d8d7cb4ef3f86fdb67663a3ccd79
#
_cell.length_a   1.000
_cell.length_b   1.000
_cell.length_c   1.000
_cell.angle_alpha   90.00
_cell.angle_beta   90.00
_cell.angle_gamma   90.00
#
_symmetry.space_group_name_H-M   'P 1'
#
loop_
_entity.id
_entity.type
_entity.pdbx_description
1 polymer ?
#
loop_
_entity_poly.entity_id
_entity_poly.type
_entity_poly.pdbx_seq_one_letter_code
_entity_poly.pdbx_strand_id
1 'polypeptide(L)'
;MIAGFESLTEELNEEERMLAKRLISAFSKRSKINPVTASEIVSGVNKNMKLTQKFSDRRLRKIINHYRVHGILPIISTSKGYYVSYDENEIEGMVISLSQRANSILEGCYGLQRILKEEKLKKDIGIK
;
A
#
# COMPACT_ATOMS: atom_id res chain seq x y z
N MET A 1 -3.78 1.02 -16.25
CA MET A 1 -3.73 1.09 -14.78
C MET A 1 -2.52 1.90 -14.34
N ILE A 2 -2.62 2.58 -13.23
CA ILE A 2 -1.56 3.48 -12.74
C ILE A 2 -0.44 2.66 -12.10
N ALA A 3 0.82 2.95 -12.47
CA ALA A 3 1.99 2.29 -11.90
C ALA A 3 2.02 2.50 -10.37
N GLY A 4 2.33 1.47 -9.61
CA GLY A 4 2.34 1.47 -8.16
C GLY A 4 1.00 1.16 -7.52
N PHE A 5 -0.10 1.45 -8.20
CA PHE A 5 -1.44 1.13 -7.73
C PHE A 5 -1.74 -0.37 -7.88
N GLU A 6 -1.29 -0.96 -8.97
CA GLU A 6 -1.46 -2.38 -9.24
C GLU A 6 -0.89 -3.25 -8.13
N SER A 7 0.26 -2.86 -7.58
CA SER A 7 0.91 -3.64 -6.52
C SER A 7 0.09 -3.70 -5.23
N LEU A 8 -0.81 -2.72 -5.01
CA LEU A 8 -1.68 -2.68 -3.83
C LEU A 8 -2.95 -3.52 -4.03
N THR A 9 -3.39 -3.71 -5.28
CA THR A 9 -4.63 -4.44 -5.59
C THR A 9 -4.40 -5.88 -6.02
N GLU A 10 -3.16 -6.26 -6.34
CA GLU A 10 -2.82 -7.64 -6.69
C GLU A 10 -3.01 -8.58 -5.50
N GLU A 11 -3.49 -9.78 -5.79
CA GLU A 11 -3.57 -10.83 -4.78
C GLU A 11 -2.18 -11.32 -4.40
N LEU A 12 -2.04 -11.79 -3.17
CA LEU A 12 -0.80 -12.39 -2.69
C LEU A 12 -0.58 -13.74 -3.38
N ASN A 13 0.64 -14.03 -3.77
CA ASN A 13 1.02 -15.39 -4.17
C ASN A 13 1.19 -16.25 -2.91
N GLU A 14 1.47 -17.54 -3.07
CA GLU A 14 1.59 -18.47 -1.93
C GLU A 14 2.69 -18.07 -0.96
N GLU A 15 3.84 -17.65 -1.48
CA GLU A 15 4.97 -17.22 -0.66
C GLU A 15 4.62 -15.97 0.15
N GLU A 16 3.93 -15.02 -0.47
CA GLU A 16 3.46 -13.80 0.19
C GLU A 16 2.40 -14.09 1.23
N ARG A 17 1.50 -15.04 0.99
CA ARG A 17 0.52 -15.49 1.99
C ARG A 17 1.18 -16.09 3.21
N MET A 18 2.22 -16.90 2.99
CA MET A 18 3.00 -17.47 4.07
C MET A 18 3.68 -16.37 4.89
N LEU A 19 4.30 -15.41 4.20
CA LEU A 19 4.94 -14.26 4.85
C LEU A 19 3.93 -13.43 5.64
N ALA A 20 2.75 -13.20 5.07
CA ALA A 20 1.69 -12.45 5.74
C ALA A 20 1.33 -13.08 7.08
N LYS A 21 1.21 -14.40 7.12
CA LYS A 21 0.93 -15.13 8.36
C LYS A 21 2.08 -15.00 9.37
N ARG A 22 3.31 -15.15 8.92
CA ARG A 22 4.50 -15.09 9.79
C ARG A 22 4.73 -13.69 10.36
N LEU A 23 4.47 -12.66 9.58
CA LEU A 23 4.72 -11.28 9.98
C LEU A 23 3.68 -10.72 10.94
N ILE A 24 2.53 -11.37 11.13
CA ILE A 24 1.50 -10.93 12.07
C ILE A 24 2.09 -10.73 13.48
N SER A 25 2.83 -11.72 13.97
CA SER A 25 3.44 -11.63 15.30
C SER A 25 4.43 -10.48 15.41
N ALA A 26 5.26 -10.30 14.38
CA ALA A 26 6.26 -9.22 14.37
C ALA A 26 5.61 -7.84 14.37
N PHE A 27 4.57 -7.64 13.55
CA PHE A 27 3.84 -6.37 13.54
C PHE A 27 3.09 -6.12 14.83
N SER A 28 2.50 -7.16 15.42
CA SER A 28 1.71 -7.06 16.65
C SER A 28 2.52 -6.58 17.84
N LYS A 29 3.84 -6.72 17.80
CA LYS A 29 4.75 -6.23 18.84
C LYS A 29 5.10 -4.75 18.68
N ARG A 30 4.71 -4.14 17.58
CA ARG A 30 5.05 -2.75 17.30
C ARG A 30 3.96 -1.82 17.77
N SER A 31 4.37 -0.64 18.22
CA SER A 31 3.48 0.39 18.73
C SER A 31 3.93 1.76 18.24
N LYS A 32 3.14 2.78 18.55
CA LYS A 32 3.45 4.16 18.15
C LYS A 32 4.84 4.61 18.61
N ILE A 33 5.27 4.16 19.78
CA ILE A 33 6.58 4.53 20.34
C ILE A 33 7.71 3.60 19.86
N ASN A 34 7.36 2.51 19.19
CA ASN A 34 8.32 1.54 18.67
C ASN A 34 7.87 1.02 17.30
N PRO A 35 7.78 1.91 16.30
CA PRO A 35 7.41 1.48 14.95
C PRO A 35 8.55 0.73 14.28
N VAL A 36 8.24 0.00 13.21
CA VAL A 36 9.24 -0.67 12.38
C VAL A 36 9.23 -0.05 10.99
N THR A 37 10.41 0.26 10.46
CA THR A 37 10.52 0.82 9.11
C THR A 37 10.37 -0.26 8.04
N ALA A 38 9.96 0.14 6.83
CA ALA A 38 9.91 -0.75 5.69
C ALA A 38 11.28 -1.39 5.42
N SER A 39 12.34 -0.60 5.50
CA SER A 39 13.71 -1.06 5.31
C SER A 39 14.10 -2.16 6.30
N GLU A 40 13.75 -2.00 7.57
CA GLU A 40 14.02 -3.00 8.61
C GLU A 40 13.27 -4.31 8.33
N ILE A 41 12.01 -4.23 7.90
CA ILE A 41 11.22 -5.42 7.58
C ILE A 41 11.79 -6.14 6.37
N VAL A 42 12.04 -5.41 5.29
CA VAL A 42 12.57 -5.97 4.05
C VAL A 42 13.92 -6.62 4.28
N SER A 43 14.81 -5.94 4.98
CA SER A 43 16.14 -6.46 5.32
C SER A 43 16.05 -7.71 6.19
N GLY A 44 15.19 -7.68 7.21
CA GLY A 44 14.99 -8.81 8.12
C GLY A 44 14.45 -10.04 7.41
N VAL A 45 13.47 -9.87 6.53
CA VAL A 45 12.91 -10.99 5.75
C VAL A 45 13.98 -11.59 4.83
N ASN A 46 14.70 -10.76 4.08
CA ASN A 46 15.70 -11.24 3.14
C ASN A 46 16.89 -11.92 3.83
N LYS A 47 17.22 -11.46 5.04
CA LYS A 47 18.32 -12.05 5.83
C LYS A 47 17.94 -13.41 6.43
N ASN A 48 16.72 -13.55 6.90
CA ASN A 48 16.29 -14.70 7.69
C ASN A 48 15.50 -15.75 6.94
N MET A 49 15.07 -15.46 5.72
CA MET A 49 14.22 -16.36 4.94
C MET A 49 14.76 -16.52 3.52
N LYS A 50 14.66 -17.76 3.02
CA LYS A 50 14.97 -18.05 1.61
C LYS A 50 13.68 -17.96 0.81
N LEU A 51 13.63 -16.96 -0.06
CA LEU A 51 12.47 -16.74 -0.93
C LEU A 51 12.88 -17.01 -2.37
N THR A 52 11.91 -17.41 -3.19
CA THR A 52 12.11 -17.59 -4.63
C THR A 52 12.46 -16.28 -5.32
N GLN A 53 11.86 -15.19 -4.82
CA GLN A 53 12.16 -13.84 -5.26
C GLN A 53 12.46 -12.98 -4.05
N LYS A 54 13.41 -12.07 -4.21
CA LYS A 54 13.81 -11.15 -3.15
C LYS A 54 12.60 -10.35 -2.66
N PHE A 55 12.46 -10.22 -1.34
CA PHE A 55 11.44 -9.37 -0.76
C PHE A 55 11.76 -7.90 -1.04
N SER A 56 10.74 -7.11 -1.31
CA SER A 56 10.87 -5.70 -1.71
C SER A 56 9.80 -4.86 -1.03
N ASP A 57 9.96 -3.54 -1.08
CA ASP A 57 8.93 -2.61 -0.60
C ASP A 57 7.59 -2.84 -1.28
N ARG A 58 7.60 -3.16 -2.57
CA ARG A 58 6.39 -3.45 -3.33
C ARG A 58 5.63 -4.65 -2.74
N ARG A 59 6.36 -5.74 -2.46
CA ARG A 59 5.77 -6.95 -1.87
C ARG A 59 5.28 -6.70 -0.44
N LEU A 60 6.03 -5.90 0.32
CA LEU A 60 5.62 -5.51 1.66
C LEU A 60 4.31 -4.71 1.62
N ARG A 61 4.19 -3.75 0.72
CA ARG A 61 2.95 -2.95 0.59
C ARG A 61 1.75 -3.82 0.22
N LYS A 62 1.93 -4.84 -0.60
CA LYS A 62 0.88 -5.82 -0.90
C LYS A 62 0.40 -6.52 0.37
N ILE A 63 1.33 -6.95 1.21
CA ILE A 63 1.00 -7.63 2.48
C ILE A 63 0.28 -6.69 3.43
N ILE A 64 0.76 -5.47 3.59
CA ILE A 64 0.12 -4.47 4.46
C ILE A 64 -1.30 -4.18 3.99
N ASN A 65 -1.50 -3.99 2.69
CA ASN A 65 -2.83 -3.77 2.14
C ASN A 65 -3.73 -4.98 2.36
N HIS A 66 -3.18 -6.18 2.24
CA HIS A 66 -3.91 -7.42 2.52
C HIS A 66 -4.43 -7.45 3.95
N TYR A 67 -3.61 -7.09 4.94
CA TYR A 67 -4.05 -7.01 6.33
C TYR A 67 -5.20 -6.02 6.51
N ARG A 68 -5.12 -4.87 5.84
CA ARG A 68 -6.15 -3.82 5.95
C ARG A 68 -7.45 -4.22 5.26
N VAL A 69 -7.37 -4.74 4.05
CA VAL A 69 -8.54 -5.13 3.26
C VAL A 69 -9.33 -6.24 3.95
N HIS A 70 -8.64 -7.20 4.53
CA HIS A 70 -9.29 -8.34 5.19
C HIS A 70 -9.50 -8.13 6.69
N GLY A 71 -9.18 -6.94 7.21
CA GLY A 71 -9.36 -6.63 8.63
C GLY A 71 -8.55 -7.52 9.57
N ILE A 72 -7.37 -7.95 9.14
CA ILE A 72 -6.51 -8.84 9.93
C ILE A 72 -5.76 -8.08 11.00
N LEU A 73 -5.14 -6.96 10.63
CA LEU A 73 -4.39 -6.09 11.52
C LEU A 73 -4.65 -4.62 11.19
N PRO A 74 -4.89 -3.79 12.22
CA PRO A 74 -5.00 -2.34 12.02
C PRO A 74 -3.62 -1.71 11.93
N ILE A 75 -3.00 -1.82 10.75
CA ILE A 75 -1.67 -1.27 10.49
C ILE A 75 -1.76 0.23 10.25
N ILE A 76 -1.01 0.97 11.05
CA ILE A 76 -0.84 2.42 10.91
C ILE A 76 0.52 2.66 10.27
N SER A 77 0.58 3.49 9.25
CA SER A 77 1.83 3.89 8.61
C SER A 77 2.08 5.37 8.83
N THR A 78 3.29 5.70 9.24
CA THR A 78 3.74 7.08 9.47
C THR A 78 5.12 7.26 8.85
N SER A 79 5.64 8.49 8.89
CA SER A 79 7.01 8.78 8.45
C SER A 79 8.06 8.01 9.25
N LYS A 80 7.72 7.56 10.44
CA LYS A 80 8.63 6.80 11.32
C LYS A 80 8.57 5.30 11.12
N GLY A 81 7.56 4.81 10.41
CA GLY A 81 7.41 3.39 10.12
C GLY A 81 5.99 2.90 10.37
N TYR A 82 5.88 1.57 10.48
CA TYR A 82 4.61 0.89 10.68
C TYR A 82 4.45 0.42 12.12
N TYR A 83 3.21 0.44 12.60
CA TYR A 83 2.86 -0.16 13.88
C TYR A 83 1.40 -0.61 13.86
N VAL A 84 1.01 -1.38 14.86
CA VAL A 84 -0.37 -1.84 15.04
C VAL A 84 -1.01 -0.99 16.14
N SER A 85 -2.22 -0.51 15.91
CA SER A 85 -2.97 0.23 16.91
C SER A 85 -4.44 -0.13 16.86
N TYR A 86 -5.02 -0.36 18.03
CA TYR A 86 -6.46 -0.56 18.21
C TYR A 86 -7.15 0.70 18.73
N ASP A 87 -6.43 1.81 18.82
CA ASP A 87 -6.98 3.11 19.20
C ASP A 87 -7.85 3.64 18.07
N GLU A 88 -9.11 3.94 18.38
CA GLU A 88 -10.08 4.40 17.38
C GLU A 88 -9.64 5.66 16.66
N ASN A 89 -9.04 6.60 17.38
CA ASN A 89 -8.59 7.87 16.81
C ASN A 89 -7.42 7.65 15.83
N GLU A 90 -6.50 6.76 16.17
CA GLU A 90 -5.37 6.45 15.29
C GLU A 90 -5.84 5.71 14.02
N ILE A 91 -6.76 4.77 14.17
CA ILE A 91 -7.34 4.05 13.02
C ILE A 91 -8.09 5.03 12.13
N GLU A 92 -8.92 5.89 12.71
CA GLU A 92 -9.68 6.90 11.96
C GLU A 92 -8.77 7.85 11.21
N GLY A 93 -7.68 8.30 11.86
CA GLY A 93 -6.68 9.14 11.22
C GLY A 93 -6.05 8.47 9.99
N MET A 94 -5.79 7.17 10.08
CA MET A 94 -5.26 6.39 8.95
C MET A 94 -6.30 6.28 7.83
N VAL A 95 -7.57 6.05 8.16
CA VAL A 95 -8.66 6.00 7.18
C VAL A 95 -8.75 7.32 6.42
N ILE A 96 -8.72 8.44 7.13
CA ILE A 96 -8.77 9.78 6.53
C ILE A 96 -7.57 9.99 5.59
N SER A 97 -6.38 9.65 6.04
CA SER A 97 -5.15 9.79 5.25
C SER A 97 -5.21 8.97 3.95
N LEU A 98 -5.64 7.72 4.03
CA LEU A 98 -5.79 6.85 2.85
C LEU A 98 -6.87 7.38 1.91
N SER A 99 -7.99 7.86 2.45
CA SER A 99 -9.08 8.44 1.66
C SER A 99 -8.64 9.69 0.90
N GLN A 100 -7.86 10.55 1.55
CA GLN A 100 -7.32 11.76 0.92
C GLN A 100 -6.37 11.40 -0.23
N ARG A 101 -5.52 10.40 -0.04
CA ARG A 101 -4.62 9.92 -1.10
C ARG A 101 -5.39 9.33 -2.27
N ALA A 102 -6.42 8.55 -2.00
CA ALA A 102 -7.28 7.98 -3.03
C ALA A 102 -8.00 9.10 -3.82
N ASN A 103 -8.51 10.10 -3.13
CA ASN A 103 -9.17 11.25 -3.77
C ASN A 103 -8.20 12.04 -4.65
N SER A 104 -6.97 12.25 -4.20
CA SER A 104 -5.94 12.92 -5.00
C SER A 104 -5.63 12.16 -6.28
N ILE A 105 -5.55 10.84 -6.20
CA ILE A 105 -5.34 9.98 -7.37
C ILE A 105 -6.52 10.12 -8.34
N LEU A 106 -7.75 10.09 -7.82
CA LEU A 106 -8.96 10.25 -8.64
C LEU A 106 -9.02 11.62 -9.32
N GLU A 107 -8.66 12.67 -8.61
CA GLU A 107 -8.61 14.02 -9.19
C GLU A 107 -7.63 14.09 -10.38
N GLY A 108 -6.46 13.47 -10.24
CA GLY A 108 -5.50 13.35 -11.33
C GLY A 108 -6.06 12.57 -12.51
N CYS A 109 -6.77 11.48 -12.22
CA CYS A 109 -7.45 10.67 -13.22
C CYS A 109 -8.48 11.50 -14.01
N TYR A 110 -9.31 12.24 -13.30
CA TYR A 110 -10.34 13.10 -13.92
C TYR A 110 -9.70 14.21 -14.77
N GLY A 111 -8.61 14.80 -14.30
CA GLY A 111 -7.86 15.79 -15.08
C GLY A 111 -7.35 15.22 -16.42
N LEU A 112 -6.75 14.03 -16.37
CA LEU A 112 -6.28 13.34 -17.55
C LEU A 112 -7.43 12.97 -18.50
N GLN A 113 -8.57 12.57 -17.96
CA GLN A 113 -9.76 12.26 -18.75
C GLN A 113 -10.27 13.49 -19.51
N ARG A 114 -10.22 14.66 -18.86
CA ARG A 114 -10.57 15.92 -19.55
C ARG A 114 -9.64 16.22 -20.72
N ILE A 115 -8.33 16.05 -20.52
CA ILE A 115 -7.33 16.26 -21.58
C ILE A 115 -7.58 15.27 -22.72
N LEU A 116 -7.81 14.00 -22.39
CA LEU A 116 -8.09 12.96 -23.39
C LEU A 116 -9.31 13.32 -24.21
N LYS A 117 -10.38 13.80 -23.58
CA LYS A 117 -11.60 14.20 -24.27
C LYS A 117 -11.36 15.37 -25.22
N GLU A 118 -10.57 16.36 -24.79
CA GLU A 118 -10.19 17.51 -25.62
C GLU A 118 -9.36 17.06 -26.84
N GLU A 119 -8.39 16.16 -26.64
CA GLU A 119 -7.57 15.65 -27.73
C GLU A 119 -8.38 14.85 -28.75
N LYS A 120 -9.33 14.04 -28.30
CA LYS A 120 -10.24 13.30 -29.18
C LYS A 120 -11.10 14.26 -29.99
N LEU A 121 -11.59 15.32 -29.36
CA LEU A 121 -12.40 16.32 -30.02
C LEU A 121 -11.61 17.05 -31.11
N LYS A 122 -10.35 17.39 -30.83
CA LYS A 122 -9.46 18.02 -31.81
C LYS A 122 -9.24 17.12 -33.04
N LYS A 123 -9.06 15.82 -32.82
CA LYS A 123 -8.92 14.87 -33.91
C LYS A 123 -10.19 14.79 -34.76
N ASP A 124 -11.35 14.75 -34.12
CA ASP A 124 -12.65 14.65 -34.83
C ASP A 124 -12.91 15.84 -35.73
N ILE A 125 -12.44 17.04 -35.38
CA ILE A 125 -12.60 18.26 -36.18
C ILE A 125 -11.35 18.62 -37.00
N GLY A 126 -10.34 17.74 -37.03
CA GLY A 126 -9.15 17.93 -37.83
C GLY A 126 -8.14 18.94 -37.31
N ILE A 127 -8.22 19.31 -36.02
CA ILE A 127 -7.27 20.22 -35.34
C ILE A 127 -6.19 19.39 -34.67
N LYS A 128 -4.95 19.76 -34.91
CA LYS A 128 -3.81 19.12 -34.27
C LYS A 128 -3.36 19.83 -32.98
#